data_b20fa324dda89e751946ffb28f4615f7
#
_entry.id   b20fa324dda89e751946ffb28f4615f7
#
_cell.length_a   1.000
_cell.length_b   1.000
_cell.length_c   1.000
_cell.angle_alpha   90.00
_cell.angle_beta   90.00
_cell.angle_gamma   90.00
#
_symmetry.space_group_name_H-M   'P 1'
#
loop_
_entity.id
_entity.type
_entity.pdbx_description
1 polymer ?
#
loop_
_entity_poly.entity_id
_entity_poly.type
_entity_poly.pdbx_seq_one_letter_code
_entity_poly.pdbx_strand_id
1 'polypeptide(L)'
;MQLPNRIHIFGASGSGTTSLGSAVASKHGHRRLDTDDFFWVPTNPPYQEKRPRDQRLALLQQALLGSVPWVLSGSLCGWGDPVTPQFDLVVFLVVPTPVRLARLHAREIERYGHQAIAAGGKLHKAHIEFLDWAGRYDTGGLEMRSRALHEAWLAALPGPILRLEGDWSVGEQLAQIEASMGTGLLTTACSRRPSAAADTVR
;
A
#
# COMPACT_ATOMS: atom_id res chain seq x y z
N MET A 1 -23.30 6.80 -4.78
CA MET A 1 -23.02 6.03 -3.56
C MET A 1 -21.84 6.66 -2.86
N GLN A 2 -21.92 6.93 -1.58
CA GLN A 2 -20.88 7.63 -0.83
C GLN A 2 -19.95 6.59 -0.20
N LEU A 3 -18.64 6.74 -0.38
CA LEU A 3 -17.65 5.91 0.30
C LEU A 3 -17.53 6.29 1.78
N PRO A 4 -16.98 5.39 2.64
CA PRO A 4 -16.64 5.72 4.02
C PRO A 4 -15.72 6.94 4.10
N ASN A 5 -15.85 7.72 5.17
CA ASN A 5 -15.10 8.95 5.31
C ASN A 5 -13.61 8.72 5.60
N ARG A 6 -13.25 7.59 6.21
CA ARG A 6 -11.91 7.31 6.73
C ARG A 6 -11.44 5.94 6.23
N ILE A 7 -10.71 5.95 5.11
CA ILE A 7 -10.26 4.74 4.42
C ILE A 7 -8.76 4.57 4.61
N HIS A 8 -8.34 3.39 5.08
CA HIS A 8 -6.94 3.01 5.10
C HIS A 8 -6.65 1.95 4.04
N ILE A 9 -5.68 2.20 3.15
CA ILE A 9 -5.27 1.28 2.08
C ILE A 9 -3.83 0.87 2.30
N PHE A 10 -3.58 -0.43 2.51
CA PHE A 10 -2.23 -0.91 2.72
C PHE A 10 -1.94 -2.23 2.01
N GLY A 11 -0.67 -2.62 2.00
CA GLY A 11 -0.18 -3.82 1.34
C GLY A 11 1.34 -3.82 1.24
N ALA A 12 1.87 -4.78 0.50
CA ALA A 12 3.30 -4.86 0.21
C ALA A 12 3.78 -3.66 -0.63
N SER A 13 5.08 -3.38 -0.61
CA SER A 13 5.70 -2.45 -1.56
C SER A 13 5.40 -2.90 -3.00
N GLY A 14 5.00 -1.97 -3.86
CA GLY A 14 4.61 -2.25 -5.26
C GLY A 14 3.17 -2.76 -5.44
N SER A 15 2.37 -2.90 -4.39
CA SER A 15 0.96 -3.34 -4.51
C SER A 15 0.01 -2.28 -5.08
N GLY A 16 0.43 -0.99 -5.14
CA GLY A 16 -0.37 0.08 -5.73
C GLY A 16 -1.24 0.86 -4.74
N THR A 17 -0.96 0.79 -3.44
CA THR A 17 -1.71 1.50 -2.38
C THR A 17 -1.84 2.99 -2.66
N THR A 18 -0.75 3.67 -3.02
CA THR A 18 -0.73 5.11 -3.34
C THR A 18 -1.56 5.44 -4.59
N SER A 19 -1.50 4.59 -5.62
CA SER A 19 -2.28 4.77 -6.86
C SER A 19 -3.78 4.63 -6.60
N LEU A 20 -4.18 3.62 -5.81
CA LEU A 20 -5.57 3.43 -5.43
C LEU A 20 -6.06 4.57 -4.52
N GLY A 21 -5.24 5.00 -3.55
CA GLY A 21 -5.56 6.15 -2.70
C GLY A 21 -5.76 7.43 -3.51
N SER A 22 -4.94 7.66 -4.54
CA SER A 22 -5.10 8.79 -5.46
C SER A 22 -6.40 8.70 -6.26
N ALA A 23 -6.78 7.51 -6.71
CA ALA A 23 -8.03 7.29 -7.45
C ALA A 23 -9.26 7.54 -6.55
N VAL A 24 -9.26 7.05 -5.31
CA VAL A 24 -10.31 7.33 -4.31
C VAL A 24 -10.42 8.83 -4.06
N ALA A 25 -9.29 9.49 -3.81
CA ALA A 25 -9.26 10.93 -3.55
C ALA A 25 -9.83 11.73 -4.72
N SER A 26 -9.39 11.43 -5.94
CA SER A 26 -9.81 12.13 -7.15
C SER A 26 -11.30 11.95 -7.47
N LYS A 27 -11.83 10.72 -7.32
CA LYS A 27 -13.21 10.41 -7.69
C LYS A 27 -14.22 10.80 -6.61
N HIS A 28 -13.85 10.67 -5.33
CA HIS A 28 -14.78 10.83 -4.21
C HIS A 28 -14.50 12.04 -3.30
N GLY A 29 -13.51 12.86 -3.65
CA GLY A 29 -13.21 14.10 -2.91
C GLY A 29 -12.53 13.88 -1.56
N HIS A 30 -11.94 12.70 -1.32
CA HIS A 30 -11.18 12.44 -0.10
C HIS A 30 -9.84 13.17 -0.12
N ARG A 31 -9.40 13.65 1.03
CA ARG A 31 -8.03 14.14 1.19
C ARG A 31 -7.06 12.95 1.15
N ARG A 32 -6.13 12.96 0.21
CA ARG A 32 -5.10 11.92 0.09
C ARG A 32 -3.99 12.15 1.11
N LEU A 33 -3.63 11.10 1.84
CA LEU A 33 -2.51 11.03 2.76
C LEU A 33 -1.67 9.78 2.43
N ASP A 34 -0.35 9.87 2.60
CA ASP A 34 0.56 8.74 2.43
C ASP A 34 1.38 8.55 3.71
N THR A 35 1.50 7.31 4.18
CA THR A 35 2.26 7.00 5.40
C THR A 35 3.73 7.36 5.28
N ASP A 36 4.29 7.36 4.07
CA ASP A 36 5.69 7.72 3.82
C ASP A 36 5.95 9.21 4.11
N ASP A 37 4.96 10.10 3.95
CA ASP A 37 5.09 11.53 4.29
C ASP A 37 5.32 11.76 5.80
N PHE A 38 4.83 10.84 6.62
CA PHE A 38 5.00 10.87 8.08
C PHE A 38 6.22 10.06 8.53
N PHE A 39 6.50 8.94 7.85
CA PHE A 39 7.54 7.99 8.24
C PHE A 39 8.94 8.53 7.99
N TRP A 40 9.14 9.23 6.88
CA TRP A 40 10.45 9.70 6.45
C TRP A 40 10.62 11.20 6.69
N VAL A 41 11.84 11.60 7.04
CA VAL A 41 12.24 12.99 6.97
C VAL A 41 12.45 13.35 5.49
N PRO A 42 11.97 14.51 5.00
CA PRO A 42 12.26 14.95 3.63
C PRO A 42 13.75 15.11 3.41
N THR A 43 14.31 14.30 2.51
CA THR A 43 15.73 14.30 2.14
C THR A 43 15.90 14.25 0.62
N ASN A 44 17.09 14.60 0.13
CA ASN A 44 17.47 14.42 -1.28
C ASN A 44 18.80 13.64 -1.36
N PRO A 45 18.79 12.38 -1.84
CA PRO A 45 17.64 11.62 -2.33
C PRO A 45 16.62 11.30 -1.23
N PRO A 46 15.36 10.93 -1.58
CA PRO A 46 14.31 10.65 -0.60
C PRO A 46 14.55 9.32 0.15
N TYR A 47 13.85 9.15 1.28
CA TYR A 47 13.82 7.91 2.08
C TYR A 47 15.16 7.52 2.74
N GLN A 48 16.00 8.52 3.07
CA GLN A 48 17.30 8.25 3.72
C GLN A 48 17.19 8.24 5.23
N GLU A 49 16.32 9.04 5.82
CA GLU A 49 16.23 9.24 7.27
C GLU A 49 14.82 8.94 7.78
N LYS A 50 14.74 8.04 8.76
CA LYS A 50 13.47 7.70 9.41
C LYS A 50 13.17 8.72 10.51
N ARG A 51 11.96 9.30 10.48
CA ARG A 51 11.49 10.15 11.56
C ARG A 51 11.30 9.34 12.85
N PRO A 52 11.59 9.84 14.05
CA PRO A 52 11.28 9.18 15.32
C PRO A 52 9.80 8.78 15.43
N ARG A 53 9.52 7.65 16.07
CA ARG A 53 8.17 7.04 16.10
C ARG A 53 7.10 7.96 16.69
N ASP A 54 7.42 8.63 17.79
CA ASP A 54 6.54 9.60 18.47
C ASP A 54 6.18 10.77 17.58
N GLN A 55 7.15 11.31 16.86
CA GLN A 55 6.94 12.41 15.91
C GLN A 55 6.10 11.96 14.69
N ARG A 56 6.31 10.72 14.18
CA ARG A 56 5.46 10.18 13.09
C ARG A 56 4.01 10.14 13.52
N LEU A 57 3.78 9.58 14.71
CA LEU A 57 2.42 9.43 15.26
C LEU A 57 1.76 10.78 15.51
N ALA A 58 2.48 11.74 16.12
CA ALA A 58 1.95 13.07 16.38
C ALA A 58 1.55 13.80 15.08
N LEU A 59 2.41 13.76 14.05
CA LEU A 59 2.12 14.35 12.75
C LEU A 59 0.94 13.68 12.05
N LEU A 60 0.87 12.34 12.09
CA LEU A 60 -0.24 11.60 11.52
C LEU A 60 -1.55 11.94 12.24
N GLN A 61 -1.57 11.91 13.57
CA GLN A 61 -2.76 12.28 14.36
C GLN A 61 -3.24 13.69 14.04
N GLN A 62 -2.33 14.66 13.97
CA GLN A 62 -2.66 16.03 13.56
C GLN A 62 -3.25 16.07 12.14
N ALA A 63 -2.68 15.33 11.21
CA ALA A 63 -3.18 15.27 9.84
C ALA A 63 -4.56 14.60 9.72
N LEU A 64 -4.93 13.72 10.64
CA LEU A 64 -6.23 13.04 10.64
C LEU A 64 -7.34 13.85 11.31
N LEU A 65 -7.02 15.01 11.91
CA LEU A 65 -8.02 15.88 12.52
C LEU A 65 -8.96 16.51 11.49
N GLY A 66 -10.17 16.77 11.94
CA GLY A 66 -11.21 17.46 11.17
C GLY A 66 -12.26 16.51 10.57
N SER A 67 -13.24 17.09 9.88
CA SER A 67 -14.40 16.38 9.33
C SER A 67 -14.27 16.04 7.84
N VAL A 68 -13.18 16.46 7.19
CA VAL A 68 -12.97 16.17 5.76
C VAL A 68 -12.64 14.68 5.57
N PRO A 69 -13.36 13.97 4.70
CA PRO A 69 -13.04 12.59 4.38
C PRO A 69 -11.59 12.44 3.91
N TRP A 70 -10.95 11.34 4.30
CA TRP A 70 -9.57 11.07 3.93
C TRP A 70 -9.32 9.61 3.54
N VAL A 71 -8.31 9.41 2.71
CA VAL A 71 -7.74 8.11 2.38
C VAL A 71 -6.26 8.10 2.71
N LEU A 72 -5.84 7.17 3.57
CA LEU A 72 -4.46 7.01 4.01
C LEU A 72 -3.86 5.76 3.36
N SER A 73 -2.83 5.96 2.54
CA SER A 73 -2.11 4.88 1.85
C SER A 73 -0.82 4.50 2.57
N GLY A 74 -0.46 3.20 2.54
CA GLY A 74 0.80 2.69 3.08
C GLY A 74 0.66 1.94 4.40
N SER A 75 1.75 1.36 4.93
CA SER A 75 1.72 0.51 6.13
C SER A 75 1.92 1.29 7.42
N LEU A 76 1.07 1.00 8.40
CA LEU A 76 1.14 1.54 9.78
C LEU A 76 1.67 0.53 10.80
N CYS A 77 1.95 -0.71 10.37
CA CYS A 77 2.38 -1.77 11.28
C CYS A 77 3.57 -1.35 12.15
N GLY A 78 3.43 -1.53 13.47
CA GLY A 78 4.46 -1.26 14.46
C GLY A 78 4.63 0.21 14.86
N TRP A 79 3.82 1.16 14.30
CA TRP A 79 3.91 2.56 14.71
C TRP A 79 2.58 3.32 14.72
N GLY A 80 1.60 2.93 13.93
CA GLY A 80 0.35 3.65 13.74
C GLY A 80 -0.86 3.05 14.47
N ASP A 81 -0.69 2.07 15.34
CA ASP A 81 -1.77 1.39 16.05
C ASP A 81 -2.77 2.33 16.76
N PRO A 82 -2.33 3.46 17.41
CA PRO A 82 -3.25 4.38 18.06
C PRO A 82 -4.28 5.06 17.17
N VAL A 83 -4.10 5.08 15.84
CA VAL A 83 -5.08 5.68 14.91
C VAL A 83 -6.05 4.65 14.30
N THR A 84 -5.82 3.36 14.50
CA THR A 84 -6.65 2.30 13.90
C THR A 84 -8.13 2.35 14.27
N PRO A 85 -8.55 2.78 15.48
CA PRO A 85 -9.97 2.92 15.82
C PRO A 85 -10.71 3.98 14.98
N GLN A 86 -10.00 4.83 14.25
CA GLN A 86 -10.59 5.85 13.39
C GLN A 86 -11.01 5.34 12.01
N PHE A 87 -10.58 4.14 11.60
CA PHE A 87 -10.85 3.63 10.25
C PHE A 87 -12.29 3.17 10.12
N ASP A 88 -12.98 3.68 9.09
CA ASP A 88 -14.31 3.21 8.70
C ASP A 88 -14.21 2.02 7.74
N LEU A 89 -13.11 1.93 6.98
CA LEU A 89 -12.79 0.84 6.07
C LEU A 89 -11.28 0.66 5.97
N VAL A 90 -10.85 -0.60 6.01
CA VAL A 90 -9.47 -0.99 5.70
C VAL A 90 -9.46 -1.82 4.41
N VAL A 91 -8.61 -1.43 3.45
CA VAL A 91 -8.41 -2.15 2.18
C VAL A 91 -7.02 -2.77 2.17
N PHE A 92 -6.94 -4.07 2.09
CA PHE A 92 -5.68 -4.81 2.04
C PHE A 92 -5.42 -5.35 0.63
N LEU A 93 -4.33 -4.87 0.01
CA LEU A 93 -3.92 -5.28 -1.33
C LEU A 93 -2.91 -6.42 -1.26
N VAL A 94 -3.28 -7.57 -1.81
CA VAL A 94 -2.43 -8.76 -1.94
C VAL A 94 -2.12 -8.98 -3.42
N VAL A 95 -0.97 -8.50 -3.86
CA VAL A 95 -0.53 -8.56 -5.27
C VAL A 95 0.63 -9.54 -5.39
N PRO A 96 0.65 -10.42 -6.42
CA PRO A 96 1.71 -11.40 -6.62
C PRO A 96 3.11 -10.76 -6.65
N THR A 97 4.09 -11.42 -6.03
CA THR A 97 5.47 -10.92 -5.93
C THR A 97 6.08 -10.53 -7.27
N PRO A 98 5.97 -11.31 -8.37
CA PRO A 98 6.56 -10.91 -9.65
C PRO A 98 5.99 -9.59 -10.19
N VAL A 99 4.68 -9.37 -10.03
CA VAL A 99 4.01 -8.12 -10.44
C VAL A 99 4.52 -6.94 -9.63
N ARG A 100 4.63 -7.10 -8.31
CA ARG A 100 5.12 -6.05 -7.42
C ARG A 100 6.56 -5.66 -7.74
N LEU A 101 7.44 -6.65 -7.93
CA LEU A 101 8.85 -6.41 -8.24
C LEU A 101 9.02 -5.72 -9.60
N ALA A 102 8.26 -6.11 -10.62
CA ALA A 102 8.28 -5.43 -11.91
C ALA A 102 7.86 -3.94 -11.79
N ARG A 103 6.79 -3.66 -11.03
CA ARG A 103 6.34 -2.29 -10.76
C ARG A 103 7.37 -1.47 -9.98
N LEU A 104 8.03 -2.09 -8.99
CA LEU A 104 9.09 -1.42 -8.22
C LEU A 104 10.30 -1.11 -9.08
N HIS A 105 10.74 -2.06 -9.92
CA HIS A 105 11.85 -1.84 -10.83
C HIS A 105 11.55 -0.69 -11.82
N ALA A 106 10.37 -0.70 -12.44
CA ALA A 106 9.97 0.37 -13.36
C ALA A 106 9.93 1.75 -12.66
N ARG A 107 9.41 1.83 -11.44
CA ARG A 107 9.37 3.05 -10.62
C ARG A 107 10.78 3.55 -10.27
N GLU A 108 11.71 2.65 -9.97
CA GLU A 108 13.10 3.03 -9.68
C GLU A 108 13.81 3.57 -10.94
N ILE A 109 13.53 3.00 -12.13
CA ILE A 109 14.01 3.54 -13.41
C ILE A 109 13.46 4.95 -13.62
N GLU A 110 12.18 5.16 -13.43
CA GLU A 110 11.53 6.47 -13.59
C GLU A 110 12.13 7.52 -12.62
N ARG A 111 12.36 7.13 -11.37
CA ARG A 111 12.84 8.02 -10.31
C ARG A 111 14.31 8.38 -10.42
N TYR A 112 15.16 7.42 -10.75
CA TYR A 112 16.62 7.56 -10.66
C TYR A 112 17.33 7.46 -12.00
N GLY A 113 16.63 7.03 -13.04
CA GLY A 113 17.18 6.72 -14.36
C GLY A 113 17.82 5.33 -14.42
N HIS A 114 17.72 4.69 -15.59
CA HIS A 114 18.23 3.33 -15.81
C HIS A 114 19.70 3.18 -15.46
N GLN A 115 20.56 4.14 -15.89
CA GLN A 115 22.01 4.07 -15.64
C GLN A 115 22.38 4.09 -14.15
N ALA A 116 21.63 4.78 -13.33
CA ALA A 116 21.93 4.87 -11.89
C ALA A 116 21.71 3.53 -11.16
N ILE A 117 20.75 2.70 -11.60
CA ILE A 117 20.39 1.44 -10.98
C ILE A 117 20.95 0.21 -11.71
N ALA A 118 21.46 0.37 -12.94
CA ALA A 118 22.10 -0.71 -13.70
C ALA A 118 23.42 -1.17 -13.06
N ALA A 119 23.95 -2.30 -13.47
CA ALA A 119 25.24 -2.82 -13.00
C ALA A 119 26.34 -1.75 -13.17
N GLY A 120 27.08 -1.48 -12.10
CA GLY A 120 28.07 -0.39 -12.04
C GLY A 120 27.52 1.00 -11.78
N GLY A 121 26.19 1.18 -11.76
CA GLY A 121 25.55 2.46 -11.39
C GLY A 121 25.64 2.75 -9.89
N LYS A 122 25.63 4.03 -9.54
CA LYS A 122 25.80 4.50 -8.15
C LYS A 122 24.74 4.01 -7.16
N LEU A 123 23.55 3.64 -7.63
CA LEU A 123 22.43 3.13 -6.82
C LEU A 123 22.19 1.63 -7.02
N HIS A 124 23.00 0.93 -7.84
CA HIS A 124 22.81 -0.48 -8.16
C HIS A 124 22.67 -1.37 -6.92
N LYS A 125 23.61 -1.24 -5.98
CA LYS A 125 23.60 -2.03 -4.74
C LYS A 125 22.32 -1.78 -3.94
N ALA A 126 21.95 -0.54 -3.71
CA ALA A 126 20.76 -0.16 -2.96
C ALA A 126 19.47 -0.65 -3.66
N HIS A 127 19.44 -0.59 -5.00
CA HIS A 127 18.34 -1.08 -5.81
C HIS A 127 18.15 -2.61 -5.65
N ILE A 128 19.23 -3.38 -5.74
CA ILE A 128 19.17 -4.86 -5.58
C ILE A 128 18.75 -5.23 -4.15
N GLU A 129 19.34 -4.59 -3.14
CA GLU A 129 18.96 -4.82 -1.73
C GLU A 129 17.49 -4.49 -1.47
N PHE A 130 16.96 -3.43 -2.08
CA PHE A 130 15.56 -3.05 -1.98
C PHE A 130 14.63 -4.07 -2.65
N LEU A 131 14.96 -4.54 -3.85
CA LEU A 131 14.15 -5.56 -4.55
C LEU A 131 14.20 -6.91 -3.81
N ASP A 132 15.35 -7.31 -3.29
CA ASP A 132 15.49 -8.53 -2.47
C ASP A 132 14.62 -8.44 -1.21
N TRP A 133 14.71 -7.32 -0.48
CA TRP A 133 13.86 -7.08 0.69
C TRP A 133 12.36 -7.12 0.32
N ALA A 134 11.96 -6.49 -0.77
CA ALA A 134 10.57 -6.48 -1.24
C ALA A 134 10.10 -7.86 -1.71
N GLY A 135 11.01 -8.67 -2.27
CA GLY A 135 10.76 -10.04 -2.72
C GLY A 135 10.45 -10.99 -1.56
N ARG A 136 11.05 -10.76 -0.41
CA ARG A 136 10.85 -11.59 0.80
C ARG A 136 9.52 -11.33 1.53
N TYR A 137 8.67 -10.45 1.02
CA TYR A 137 7.41 -10.10 1.68
C TYR A 137 6.51 -11.31 1.96
N ASP A 138 6.36 -12.25 1.04
CA ASP A 138 5.45 -13.38 1.19
C ASP A 138 6.04 -14.52 2.06
N THR A 139 7.37 -14.53 2.27
CA THR A 139 8.10 -15.57 3.02
C THR A 139 8.70 -15.09 4.33
N GLY A 140 8.77 -13.77 4.56
CA GLY A 140 9.32 -13.18 5.78
C GLY A 140 8.41 -13.38 6.99
N GLY A 141 9.02 -13.37 8.20
CA GLY A 141 8.31 -13.47 9.48
C GLY A 141 7.87 -12.11 10.02
N LEU A 142 7.58 -12.07 11.32
CA LEU A 142 7.07 -10.86 12.01
C LEU A 142 8.14 -9.79 12.23
N GLU A 143 9.42 -10.13 12.04
CA GLU A 143 10.57 -9.24 12.23
C GLU A 143 10.76 -8.21 11.11
N MET A 144 10.08 -8.40 9.99
CA MET A 144 10.13 -7.50 8.85
C MET A 144 8.74 -7.16 8.34
N ARG A 145 8.65 -6.16 7.44
CA ARG A 145 7.41 -5.91 6.70
C ARG A 145 7.14 -7.10 5.78
N SER A 146 6.27 -7.98 6.21
CA SER A 146 5.92 -9.25 5.56
C SER A 146 4.41 -9.41 5.48
N ARG A 147 3.98 -10.42 4.73
CA ARG A 147 2.59 -10.85 4.70
C ARG A 147 2.14 -11.32 6.08
N ALA A 148 2.98 -12.11 6.77
CA ALA A 148 2.70 -12.60 8.12
C ALA A 148 2.47 -11.43 9.11
N LEU A 149 3.32 -10.40 9.08
CA LEU A 149 3.15 -9.21 9.91
C LEU A 149 1.85 -8.46 9.58
N HIS A 150 1.54 -8.28 8.30
CA HIS A 150 0.31 -7.61 7.87
C HIS A 150 -0.95 -8.40 8.25
N GLU A 151 -0.96 -9.73 8.11
CA GLU A 151 -2.08 -10.58 8.53
C GLU A 151 -2.29 -10.54 10.06
N ALA A 152 -1.20 -10.62 10.83
CA ALA A 152 -1.28 -10.50 12.29
C ALA A 152 -1.85 -9.13 12.72
N TRP A 153 -1.42 -8.06 12.04
CA TRP A 153 -1.93 -6.72 12.29
C TRP A 153 -3.40 -6.59 11.92
N LEU A 154 -3.82 -7.12 10.76
CA LEU A 154 -5.23 -7.14 10.33
C LEU A 154 -6.14 -7.82 11.34
N ALA A 155 -5.70 -8.95 11.91
CA ALA A 155 -6.49 -9.71 12.87
C ALA A 155 -6.80 -8.92 14.15
N ALA A 156 -6.03 -7.88 14.45
CA ALA A 156 -6.22 -7.01 15.61
C ALA A 156 -7.04 -5.74 15.31
N LEU A 157 -7.39 -5.47 14.04
CA LEU A 157 -8.13 -4.26 13.68
C LEU A 157 -9.60 -4.35 14.02
N PRO A 158 -10.18 -3.30 14.62
CA PRO A 158 -11.62 -3.21 14.83
C PRO A 158 -12.29 -2.69 13.56
N GLY A 159 -13.10 -3.40 12.90
CA GLY A 159 -13.89 -2.84 11.81
C GLY A 159 -13.77 -3.57 10.49
N PRO A 160 -14.42 -3.06 9.45
CA PRO A 160 -14.57 -3.74 8.18
C PRO A 160 -13.25 -3.75 7.38
N ILE A 161 -12.94 -4.92 6.84
CA ILE A 161 -11.77 -5.16 6.00
C ILE A 161 -12.23 -5.65 4.63
N LEU A 162 -11.75 -5.00 3.57
CA LEU A 162 -11.85 -5.47 2.20
C LEU A 162 -10.49 -5.98 1.75
N ARG A 163 -10.41 -7.25 1.40
CA ARG A 163 -9.20 -7.87 0.85
C ARG A 163 -9.33 -7.98 -0.67
N LEU A 164 -8.36 -7.42 -1.39
CA LEU A 164 -8.27 -7.52 -2.85
C LEU A 164 -7.03 -8.33 -3.23
N GLU A 165 -7.23 -9.55 -3.72
CA GLU A 165 -6.16 -10.48 -4.09
C GLU A 165 -6.03 -10.61 -5.59
N GLY A 166 -4.81 -10.48 -6.11
CA GLY A 166 -4.50 -10.61 -7.53
C GLY A 166 -3.95 -9.33 -8.15
N ASP A 167 -3.75 -9.40 -9.47
CA ASP A 167 -3.29 -8.27 -10.28
C ASP A 167 -4.49 -7.52 -10.86
N TRP A 168 -5.02 -6.61 -10.06
CA TRP A 168 -6.13 -5.74 -10.44
C TRP A 168 -5.59 -4.40 -10.95
N SER A 169 -6.23 -3.85 -11.97
CA SER A 169 -6.05 -2.43 -12.32
C SER A 169 -6.63 -1.53 -11.22
N VAL A 170 -6.15 -0.29 -11.13
CA VAL A 170 -6.66 0.69 -10.17
C VAL A 170 -8.17 0.92 -10.31
N GLY A 171 -8.67 0.94 -11.56
CA GLY A 171 -10.11 1.09 -11.83
C GLY A 171 -10.93 -0.09 -11.31
N GLU A 172 -10.46 -1.32 -11.50
CA GLU A 172 -11.11 -2.53 -10.96
C GLU A 172 -11.10 -2.52 -9.43
N GLN A 173 -9.95 -2.18 -8.81
CA GLN A 173 -9.85 -2.06 -7.34
C GLN A 173 -10.85 -1.04 -6.78
N LEU A 174 -10.94 0.13 -7.40
CA LEU A 174 -11.89 1.17 -7.00
C LEU A 174 -13.33 0.70 -7.14
N ALA A 175 -13.68 0.00 -8.23
CA ALA A 175 -15.00 -0.58 -8.43
C ALA A 175 -15.36 -1.62 -7.35
N GLN A 176 -14.38 -2.41 -6.88
CA GLN A 176 -14.59 -3.35 -5.75
C GLN A 176 -14.89 -2.61 -4.44
N ILE A 177 -14.16 -1.51 -4.16
CA ILE A 177 -14.48 -0.68 -2.98
C ILE A 177 -15.89 -0.13 -3.08
N GLU A 178 -16.29 0.40 -4.23
CA GLU A 178 -17.64 0.94 -4.46
C GLU A 178 -18.73 -0.15 -4.30
N ALA A 179 -18.50 -1.33 -4.87
CA ALA A 179 -19.45 -2.44 -4.80
C ALA A 179 -19.62 -2.97 -3.37
N SER A 180 -18.55 -3.00 -2.57
CA SER A 180 -18.61 -3.48 -1.18
C SER A 180 -19.54 -2.64 -0.28
N MET A 181 -19.78 -1.38 -0.66
CA MET A 181 -20.69 -0.49 0.07
C MET A 181 -22.17 -0.83 -0.17
N GLY A 182 -22.51 -1.45 -1.32
CA GLY A 182 -23.90 -1.78 -1.68
C GLY A 182 -24.40 -3.07 -1.10
N THR A 183 -23.55 -3.97 -0.70
CA THR A 183 -23.90 -5.34 -0.32
C THR A 183 -23.91 -5.60 1.18
N GLY A 184 -23.44 -4.67 2.01
CA GLY A 184 -23.28 -4.88 3.46
C GLY A 184 -22.27 -5.98 3.82
N LEU A 185 -21.52 -6.51 2.85
CA LEU A 185 -20.59 -7.63 2.97
C LEU A 185 -19.17 -7.12 3.19
N LEU A 186 -18.90 -6.53 4.36
CA LEU A 186 -17.60 -5.94 4.70
C LEU A 186 -16.65 -6.93 5.41
N THR A 187 -16.68 -8.19 5.04
CA THR A 187 -15.67 -9.19 5.43
C THR A 187 -15.38 -10.11 4.25
N THR A 188 -15.22 -9.58 3.04
CA THR A 188 -15.14 -10.41 1.82
C THR A 188 -13.75 -10.34 1.21
N ALA A 189 -13.11 -11.51 1.09
CA ALA A 189 -11.96 -11.68 0.21
C ALA A 189 -12.46 -11.73 -1.23
N CYS A 190 -12.10 -10.75 -2.05
CA CYS A 190 -12.33 -10.78 -3.49
C CYS A 190 -11.02 -11.21 -4.18
N SER A 191 -11.00 -12.42 -4.75
CA SER A 191 -9.82 -12.93 -5.46
C SER A 191 -10.08 -12.97 -6.96
N ARG A 192 -9.12 -12.44 -7.73
CA ARG A 192 -9.08 -12.61 -9.18
C ARG A 192 -8.36 -13.91 -9.50
N ARG A 193 -9.03 -14.85 -10.17
CA ARG A 193 -8.35 -16.00 -10.75
C ARG A 193 -7.33 -15.50 -11.79
N PRO A 194 -6.11 -16.07 -11.86
CA PRO A 194 -5.18 -15.72 -12.93
C PRO A 194 -5.87 -15.99 -14.27
N SER A 195 -5.85 -15.00 -15.15
CA SER A 195 -6.21 -15.21 -16.55
C SER A 195 -5.27 -16.28 -17.10
N ALA A 196 -5.82 -17.39 -17.58
CA ALA A 196 -5.05 -18.37 -18.30
C ALA A 196 -4.40 -17.64 -19.49
N ALA A 197 -3.09 -17.50 -19.46
CA ALA A 197 -2.33 -17.09 -20.62
C ALA A 197 -2.67 -18.09 -21.72
N ALA A 198 -3.18 -17.58 -22.84
CA ALA A 198 -3.39 -18.38 -24.03
C ALA A 198 -2.03 -18.88 -24.51
N ASP A 199 -1.70 -20.13 -24.19
CA ASP A 199 -0.68 -20.89 -24.87
C ASP A 199 -1.13 -21.04 -26.32
N THR A 200 -0.62 -20.16 -27.19
CA THR A 200 -0.64 -20.39 -28.62
C THR A 200 0.81 -20.42 -29.11
N VAL A 201 1.45 -21.55 -28.87
CA VAL A 201 2.63 -21.95 -29.63
C VAL A 201 2.12 -22.69 -30.88
N ARG A 202 2.35 -22.13 -31.99
CA ARG A 202 2.60 -22.85 -33.27
C ARG A 202 3.77 -22.22 -33.99
#